data_b43aed7ccfd0eaba62efdfc656d27bd9
#
_entry.id   b43aed7ccfd0eaba62efdfc656d27bd9
#
_cell.length_a   1.000
_cell.length_b   1.000
_cell.length_c   1.000
_cell.angle_alpha   90.00
_cell.angle_beta   90.00
_cell.angle_gamma   90.00
#
_symmetry.space_group_name_H-M   'P 1'
#
loop_
_entity.id
_entity.type
_entity.pdbx_description
1 polymer ?
#
loop_
_entity_poly.entity_id
_entity_poly.type
_entity_poly.pdbx_seq_one_letter_code
_entity_poly.pdbx_strand_id
1 'polypeptide(L)'
;MSQSSAYGYNSRKNNEEIRPIDVIHTVKKSAMNHWQSLLPACGVEVPAKGKHGACPICGGTDRFHFMDDHGNGDWHCRQCDQPNHGDGLDLVARAKGITVFAAAKLVSGVLALPLPNPKPASKESPKSEAPSIIEKVNRLLVRATFGQSGYLAKKGLQCPKQRLLKEGILLLITQALDGTITGAQTIKPNGEKRLVAGSQKKGSVIPVSEITGTPDTLIITEGYATALTVSQLHEGVVLAALDEGNLPNVAEQVRERWPDAKIILAADNDWHEPGALDKNGKPKKNVGKIAAEKTAKAINGWVTLPPTEYKADWDDYRQRHGIEAAKQAFSHGLYQVGDKKAVNAEVAQIHEA
;
A
#
# COMPACT_ATOMS: atom_id res chain seq x y z
N MET A 1 -50.52 5.37 56.42
CA MET A 1 -49.05 5.39 56.46
C MET A 1 -48.57 5.01 55.12
N SER A 2 -48.25 6.02 54.29
CA SER A 2 -47.81 5.86 52.90
C SER A 2 -46.33 6.21 52.84
N GLN A 3 -45.49 5.28 52.34
CA GLN A 3 -44.13 5.56 52.03
C GLN A 3 -44.00 5.69 50.51
N SER A 4 -43.68 6.89 50.05
CA SER A 4 -43.31 7.18 48.67
C SER A 4 -41.88 6.83 48.46
N SER A 5 -41.58 5.93 47.51
CA SER A 5 -40.25 5.59 47.04
C SER A 5 -39.91 6.55 45.90
N ALA A 6 -38.89 7.41 46.12
CA ALA A 6 -38.33 8.29 45.12
C ALA A 6 -37.33 7.49 44.24
N TYR A 7 -37.65 7.35 42.96
CA TYR A 7 -36.72 6.85 41.95
C TYR A 7 -35.72 7.96 41.59
N GLY A 8 -34.46 7.80 42.06
CA GLY A 8 -33.36 8.64 41.67
C GLY A 8 -32.93 8.33 40.23
N TYR A 9 -33.16 9.29 39.31
CA TYR A 9 -32.68 9.23 37.94
C TYR A 9 -31.17 9.51 37.91
N ASN A 10 -30.41 8.42 37.81
CA ASN A 10 -28.93 8.49 37.75
C ASN A 10 -28.52 8.80 36.31
N SER A 11 -28.39 10.09 35.97
CA SER A 11 -27.86 10.55 34.67
C SER A 11 -26.34 10.26 34.63
N ARG A 12 -25.94 9.09 34.17
CA ARG A 12 -24.57 8.86 33.73
C ARG A 12 -24.28 9.79 32.56
N LYS A 13 -23.58 10.88 32.78
CA LYS A 13 -22.94 11.67 31.74
C LYS A 13 -21.87 10.77 31.11
N ASN A 14 -22.15 10.26 29.91
CA ASN A 14 -21.13 9.65 29.07
C ASN A 14 -20.11 10.71 28.70
N ASN A 15 -18.96 10.66 29.35
CA ASN A 15 -17.79 11.47 29.03
C ASN A 15 -17.09 10.76 27.86
N GLU A 16 -17.66 10.83 26.65
CA GLU A 16 -16.98 10.34 25.44
C GLU A 16 -15.76 11.23 25.20
N GLU A 17 -14.56 10.65 25.35
CA GLU A 17 -13.30 11.28 24.93
C GLU A 17 -13.33 11.51 23.43
N ILE A 18 -13.39 12.77 22.99
CA ILE A 18 -13.41 13.12 21.56
C ILE A 18 -12.00 12.87 21.02
N ARG A 19 -11.90 11.92 20.11
CA ARG A 19 -10.65 11.55 19.46
C ARG A 19 -10.27 12.59 18.39
N PRO A 20 -8.98 12.86 18.14
CA PRO A 20 -8.55 13.79 17.09
C PRO A 20 -9.15 13.50 15.72
N ILE A 21 -9.41 12.23 15.39
CA ILE A 21 -10.01 11.82 14.12
C ILE A 21 -11.46 12.27 14.01
N ASP A 22 -12.22 12.28 15.13
CA ASP A 22 -13.62 12.69 15.14
C ASP A 22 -13.75 14.21 14.89
N VAL A 23 -12.78 15.00 15.41
CA VAL A 23 -12.67 16.43 15.11
C VAL A 23 -12.37 16.66 13.62
N ILE A 24 -11.42 15.92 13.06
CA ILE A 24 -11.07 16.01 11.63
C ILE A 24 -12.28 15.69 10.76
N HIS A 25 -13.03 14.63 11.06
CA HIS A 25 -14.24 14.26 10.31
C HIS A 25 -15.33 15.32 10.42
N THR A 26 -15.54 15.86 11.62
CA THR A 26 -16.54 16.92 11.85
C THR A 26 -16.20 18.17 11.05
N VAL A 27 -14.95 18.60 11.09
CA VAL A 27 -14.48 19.77 10.34
C VAL A 27 -14.59 19.54 8.84
N LYS A 28 -14.14 18.40 8.30
CA LYS A 28 -14.29 18.07 6.87
C LYS A 28 -15.75 18.13 6.42
N LYS A 29 -16.65 17.54 7.19
CA LYS A 29 -18.09 17.57 6.90
C LYS A 29 -18.67 18.99 6.90
N SER A 30 -18.27 19.82 7.86
CA SER A 30 -18.77 21.22 7.96
C SER A 30 -18.12 22.16 6.94
N ALA A 31 -16.91 21.84 6.46
CA ALA A 31 -16.20 22.62 5.44
C ALA A 31 -16.61 22.24 4.00
N MET A 32 -17.39 21.17 3.83
CA MET A 32 -17.81 20.69 2.51
C MET A 32 -18.53 21.81 1.73
N ASN A 33 -18.13 21.99 0.46
CA ASN A 33 -18.62 23.04 -0.45
C ASN A 33 -18.27 24.50 -0.06
N HIS A 34 -17.43 24.70 0.96
CA HIS A 34 -17.01 26.04 1.41
C HIS A 34 -15.52 26.31 1.23
N TRP A 35 -14.75 25.39 0.68
CA TRP A 35 -13.29 25.46 0.63
C TRP A 35 -12.76 26.67 -0.15
N GLN A 36 -13.45 27.11 -1.22
CA GLN A 36 -13.04 28.30 -1.98
C GLN A 36 -12.98 29.57 -1.11
N SER A 37 -13.83 29.68 -0.09
CA SER A 37 -13.83 30.79 0.86
C SER A 37 -13.02 30.52 2.12
N LEU A 38 -12.96 29.26 2.57
CA LEU A 38 -12.24 28.88 3.77
C LEU A 38 -10.72 28.93 3.61
N LEU A 39 -10.20 28.56 2.46
CA LEU A 39 -8.75 28.54 2.21
C LEU A 39 -8.11 29.93 2.35
N PRO A 40 -8.61 30.99 1.72
CA PRO A 40 -8.12 32.36 1.95
C PRO A 40 -8.30 32.82 3.39
N ALA A 41 -9.43 32.49 4.03
CA ALA A 41 -9.65 32.84 5.44
C ALA A 41 -8.69 32.13 6.39
N CYS A 42 -8.16 30.95 5.98
CA CYS A 42 -7.07 30.27 6.67
C CYS A 42 -5.67 30.79 6.25
N GLY A 43 -5.59 31.82 5.38
CA GLY A 43 -4.35 32.37 4.85
C GLY A 43 -3.65 31.44 3.86
N VAL A 44 -4.42 30.74 3.03
CA VAL A 44 -3.97 29.88 1.93
C VAL A 44 -4.64 30.34 0.64
N GLU A 45 -3.91 31.16 -0.13
CA GLU A 45 -4.42 31.69 -1.39
C GLU A 45 -4.46 30.61 -2.47
N VAL A 46 -5.60 30.46 -3.13
CA VAL A 46 -5.82 29.51 -4.23
C VAL A 46 -6.50 30.20 -5.42
N PRO A 47 -6.24 29.75 -6.66
CA PRO A 47 -6.97 30.25 -7.81
C PRO A 47 -8.47 29.90 -7.71
N ALA A 48 -9.29 30.59 -8.47
CA ALA A 48 -10.70 30.26 -8.58
C ALA A 48 -10.88 28.81 -9.06
N LYS A 49 -11.97 28.17 -8.65
CA LYS A 49 -12.32 26.79 -9.03
C LYS A 49 -12.17 26.57 -10.54
N GLY A 50 -11.48 25.48 -10.90
CA GLY A 50 -11.20 25.12 -12.30
C GLY A 50 -10.13 25.96 -12.99
N LYS A 51 -9.46 26.89 -12.29
CA LYS A 51 -8.36 27.68 -12.82
C LYS A 51 -7.01 27.17 -12.32
N HIS A 52 -5.98 27.41 -13.13
CA HIS A 52 -4.59 27.20 -12.75
C HIS A 52 -3.98 28.46 -12.13
N GLY A 53 -2.96 28.27 -11.28
CA GLY A 53 -2.25 29.39 -10.65
C GLY A 53 -1.00 28.96 -9.90
N ALA A 54 -0.50 29.88 -9.06
CA ALA A 54 0.61 29.61 -8.16
C ALA A 54 0.23 28.56 -7.11
N CYS A 55 1.16 27.65 -6.80
CA CYS A 55 0.93 26.67 -5.76
C CYS A 55 1.20 27.28 -4.37
N PRO A 56 0.26 27.17 -3.41
CA PRO A 56 0.47 27.70 -2.06
C PRO A 56 1.53 26.91 -1.27
N ILE A 57 1.99 25.77 -1.78
CA ILE A 57 3.01 24.93 -1.14
C ILE A 57 4.40 25.17 -1.75
N CYS A 58 4.54 25.06 -3.09
CA CYS A 58 5.83 25.11 -3.78
C CYS A 58 5.99 26.32 -4.71
N GLY A 59 5.05 27.27 -4.72
CA GLY A 59 5.10 28.49 -5.54
C GLY A 59 4.88 28.22 -7.03
N GLY A 60 5.54 29.05 -7.87
CA GLY A 60 5.37 29.03 -9.34
C GLY A 60 4.19 29.86 -9.81
N THR A 61 3.86 29.79 -11.11
CA THR A 61 2.83 30.68 -11.72
C THR A 61 1.60 29.93 -12.21
N ASP A 62 1.73 28.67 -12.68
CA ASP A 62 0.66 27.94 -13.41
C ASP A 62 0.68 26.43 -13.16
N ARG A 63 1.15 25.98 -12.01
CA ARG A 63 1.34 24.55 -11.72
C ARG A 63 0.29 23.95 -10.81
N PHE A 64 -0.50 24.78 -10.16
CA PHE A 64 -1.52 24.37 -9.20
C PHE A 64 -2.92 24.51 -9.80
N HIS A 65 -3.74 23.50 -9.60
CA HIS A 65 -5.13 23.44 -10.04
C HIS A 65 -6.03 23.17 -8.84
N PHE A 66 -6.92 24.14 -8.54
CA PHE A 66 -7.96 23.96 -7.54
C PHE A 66 -9.24 23.47 -8.23
N MET A 67 -9.60 22.21 -7.99
CA MET A 67 -10.72 21.53 -8.67
C MET A 67 -12.01 21.63 -7.89
N ASP A 68 -12.02 21.22 -6.62
CA ASP A 68 -13.17 21.18 -5.70
C ASP A 68 -14.44 20.56 -6.32
N ASP A 69 -14.26 19.50 -7.12
CA ASP A 69 -15.37 18.89 -7.88
C ASP A 69 -16.38 18.18 -6.99
N HIS A 70 -15.93 17.69 -5.83
CA HIS A 70 -16.73 16.98 -4.84
C HIS A 70 -17.03 17.81 -3.59
N GLY A 71 -16.67 19.10 -3.58
CA GLY A 71 -16.84 19.98 -2.42
C GLY A 71 -15.87 19.72 -1.27
N ASN A 72 -14.84 18.90 -1.48
CA ASN A 72 -13.84 18.56 -0.46
C ASN A 72 -12.61 19.47 -0.48
N GLY A 73 -12.56 20.46 -1.38
CA GLY A 73 -11.39 21.28 -1.61
C GLY A 73 -10.29 20.55 -2.38
N ASP A 74 -10.67 19.70 -3.31
CA ASP A 74 -9.75 18.86 -4.09
C ASP A 74 -8.79 19.74 -4.92
N TRP A 75 -7.49 19.41 -4.85
CA TRP A 75 -6.43 20.12 -5.55
C TRP A 75 -5.37 19.19 -6.13
N HIS A 76 -4.65 19.68 -7.12
CA HIS A 76 -3.50 19.02 -7.72
C HIS A 76 -2.40 20.03 -8.07
N CYS A 77 -1.13 19.66 -7.87
CA CYS A 77 0.04 20.45 -8.30
C CYS A 77 0.97 19.57 -9.13
N ARG A 78 1.36 20.07 -10.31
CA ARG A 78 2.25 19.33 -11.22
C ARG A 78 3.71 19.21 -10.72
N GLN A 79 4.09 19.97 -9.69
CA GLN A 79 5.49 20.08 -9.24
C GLN A 79 5.73 19.73 -7.76
N CYS A 80 4.68 19.63 -6.93
CA CYS A 80 4.86 19.21 -5.54
C CYS A 80 5.33 17.74 -5.47
N ASP A 81 6.11 17.44 -4.42
CA ASP A 81 6.45 16.06 -4.07
C ASP A 81 5.18 15.25 -3.73
N GLN A 82 5.28 13.94 -3.93
CA GLN A 82 4.15 13.04 -3.68
C GLN A 82 3.77 12.99 -2.18
N PRO A 83 2.46 13.02 -1.88
CA PRO A 83 1.33 13.18 -2.80
C PRO A 83 1.21 14.62 -3.31
N ASN A 84 1.10 14.77 -4.63
CA ASN A 84 0.96 16.08 -5.31
C ASN A 84 -0.49 16.54 -5.46
N HIS A 85 -1.40 15.93 -4.71
CA HIS A 85 -2.84 16.20 -4.66
C HIS A 85 -3.37 15.94 -3.25
N GLY A 86 -4.57 16.41 -2.96
CA GLY A 86 -5.23 16.20 -1.66
C GLY A 86 -6.56 16.92 -1.57
N ASP A 87 -7.09 17.00 -0.36
CA ASP A 87 -8.29 17.79 -0.03
C ASP A 87 -7.94 19.14 0.60
N GLY A 88 -8.94 19.98 0.87
CA GLY A 88 -8.72 21.32 1.41
C GLY A 88 -8.06 21.33 2.78
N LEU A 89 -8.31 20.33 3.63
CA LEU A 89 -7.67 20.24 4.94
C LEU A 89 -6.19 19.86 4.84
N ASP A 90 -5.87 18.93 3.92
CA ASP A 90 -4.49 18.58 3.59
C ASP A 90 -3.74 19.79 3.00
N LEU A 91 -4.40 20.57 2.15
CA LEU A 91 -3.81 21.79 1.59
C LEU A 91 -3.43 22.80 2.68
N VAL A 92 -4.33 23.06 3.63
CA VAL A 92 -4.04 23.95 4.78
C VAL A 92 -2.86 23.43 5.59
N ALA A 93 -2.85 22.11 5.90
CA ALA A 93 -1.79 21.48 6.66
C ALA A 93 -0.42 21.66 5.99
N ARG A 94 -0.34 21.36 4.69
CA ARG A 94 0.91 21.43 3.91
C ARG A 94 1.39 22.86 3.65
N ALA A 95 0.48 23.75 3.26
CA ALA A 95 0.84 25.14 2.99
C ALA A 95 1.35 25.88 4.24
N LYS A 96 0.90 25.47 5.44
CA LYS A 96 1.33 26.06 6.71
C LYS A 96 2.38 25.24 7.47
N GLY A 97 2.77 24.06 6.98
CA GLY A 97 3.74 23.20 7.66
C GLY A 97 3.25 22.66 9.01
N ILE A 98 1.94 22.45 9.16
CA ILE A 98 1.31 21.98 10.42
C ILE A 98 0.66 20.60 10.24
N THR A 99 0.32 19.96 11.36
CA THR A 99 -0.40 18.66 11.30
C THR A 99 -1.83 18.84 10.81
N VAL A 100 -2.42 17.79 10.21
CA VAL A 100 -3.83 17.78 9.75
C VAL A 100 -4.78 18.11 10.89
N PHE A 101 -4.48 17.68 12.12
CA PHE A 101 -5.27 18.02 13.30
C PHE A 101 -5.18 19.51 13.67
N ALA A 102 -3.99 20.11 13.57
CA ALA A 102 -3.81 21.56 13.79
C ALA A 102 -4.53 22.36 12.69
N ALA A 103 -4.48 21.90 11.43
CA ALA A 103 -5.25 22.47 10.33
C ALA A 103 -6.77 22.36 10.58
N ALA A 104 -7.25 21.22 11.09
CA ALA A 104 -8.67 21.07 11.47
C ALA A 104 -9.09 22.08 12.55
N LYS A 105 -8.26 22.32 13.56
CA LYS A 105 -8.52 23.36 14.57
C LYS A 105 -8.58 24.76 13.97
N LEU A 106 -7.67 25.08 13.04
CA LEU A 106 -7.65 26.37 12.36
C LEU A 106 -8.94 26.58 11.55
N VAL A 107 -9.32 25.60 10.72
CA VAL A 107 -10.53 25.64 9.90
C VAL A 107 -11.79 25.70 10.78
N SER A 108 -11.83 24.96 11.91
CA SER A 108 -12.97 25.02 12.83
C SER A 108 -13.13 26.40 13.47
N GLY A 109 -12.02 27.09 13.74
CA GLY A 109 -12.04 28.47 14.23
C GLY A 109 -12.66 29.43 13.20
N VAL A 110 -12.33 29.27 11.93
CA VAL A 110 -12.93 30.05 10.83
C VAL A 110 -14.43 29.74 10.66
N LEU A 111 -14.82 28.47 10.81
CA LEU A 111 -16.22 28.03 10.73
C LEU A 111 -17.04 28.37 11.99
N ALA A 112 -16.43 28.96 13.03
CA ALA A 112 -17.04 29.20 14.33
C ALA A 112 -17.72 27.94 14.93
N LEU A 113 -17.17 26.75 14.66
CA LEU A 113 -17.70 25.51 15.20
C LEU A 113 -17.39 25.44 16.70
N PRO A 114 -18.40 25.13 17.56
CA PRO A 114 -18.15 24.86 18.98
C PRO A 114 -17.38 23.54 19.12
N LEU A 115 -16.06 23.59 19.03
CA LEU A 115 -15.27 22.45 19.45
C LEU A 115 -15.28 22.41 20.98
N PRO A 116 -15.53 21.25 21.59
CA PRO A 116 -15.37 21.12 23.02
C PRO A 116 -13.92 21.46 23.38
N ASN A 117 -13.77 22.40 24.32
CA ASN A 117 -12.47 22.80 24.80
C ASN A 117 -11.71 21.56 25.33
N PRO A 118 -10.53 21.23 24.81
CA PRO A 118 -9.70 20.24 25.46
C PRO A 118 -9.40 20.77 26.87
N LYS A 119 -9.60 19.94 27.89
CA LYS A 119 -9.14 20.25 29.25
C LYS A 119 -7.72 20.80 29.20
N PRO A 120 -7.36 21.86 29.98
CA PRO A 120 -5.98 22.30 30.04
C PRO A 120 -5.11 21.10 30.41
N ALA A 121 -4.10 20.86 29.60
CA ALA A 121 -3.17 19.76 29.76
C ALA A 121 -2.63 19.81 31.21
N SER A 122 -2.94 18.80 31.99
CA SER A 122 -2.22 18.53 33.22
C SER A 122 -0.72 18.53 32.90
N LYS A 123 0.09 19.16 33.76
CA LYS A 123 1.53 19.32 33.61
C LYS A 123 2.16 18.12 32.90
N GLU A 124 2.85 18.41 31.80
CA GLU A 124 3.50 17.43 30.96
C GLU A 124 4.35 16.46 31.76
N SER A 125 3.85 15.24 31.94
CA SER A 125 4.74 14.10 31.95
C SER A 125 5.41 14.06 30.58
N PRO A 126 6.70 13.75 30.43
CA PRO A 126 7.39 13.75 29.15
C PRO A 126 6.54 12.94 28.17
N LYS A 127 6.14 13.56 27.04
CA LYS A 127 5.42 12.88 25.96
C LYS A 127 6.25 11.67 25.62
N SER A 128 5.77 10.47 25.94
CA SER A 128 6.36 9.27 25.39
C SER A 128 6.25 9.42 23.89
N GLU A 129 7.37 9.54 23.21
CA GLU A 129 7.42 9.56 21.74
C GLU A 129 6.59 8.38 21.26
N ALA A 130 5.77 8.63 20.21
CA ALA A 130 4.97 7.55 19.64
C ALA A 130 5.93 6.39 19.33
N PRO A 131 5.62 5.16 19.74
CA PRO A 131 6.56 4.05 19.64
C PRO A 131 7.06 3.92 18.20
N SER A 132 8.36 3.79 18.04
CA SER A 132 9.01 3.60 16.76
C SER A 132 8.42 2.38 16.06
N ILE A 133 8.57 2.28 14.72
CA ILE A 133 8.08 1.11 13.99
C ILE A 133 8.74 -0.18 14.50
N ILE A 134 10.00 -0.13 14.90
CA ILE A 134 10.74 -1.26 15.46
C ILE A 134 10.10 -1.72 16.78
N GLU A 135 9.77 -0.78 17.68
CA GLU A 135 9.09 -1.12 18.94
C GLU A 135 7.70 -1.72 18.71
N LYS A 136 6.94 -1.20 17.74
CA LYS A 136 5.64 -1.76 17.38
C LYS A 136 5.78 -3.20 16.85
N VAL A 137 6.73 -3.44 15.95
CA VAL A 137 7.03 -4.76 15.41
C VAL A 137 7.45 -5.71 16.54
N ASN A 138 8.34 -5.29 17.43
CA ASN A 138 8.78 -6.11 18.58
C ASN A 138 7.61 -6.48 19.49
N ARG A 139 6.69 -5.55 19.78
CA ARG A 139 5.47 -5.85 20.55
C ARG A 139 4.56 -6.88 19.86
N LEU A 140 4.50 -6.86 18.53
CA LEU A 140 3.75 -7.87 17.76
C LEU A 140 4.47 -9.22 17.77
N LEU A 141 5.79 -9.24 17.63
CA LEU A 141 6.60 -10.46 17.69
C LEU A 141 6.46 -11.20 19.02
N VAL A 142 6.49 -10.46 20.15
CA VAL A 142 6.29 -11.04 21.50
C VAL A 142 4.90 -11.68 21.67
N ARG A 143 3.89 -11.19 20.94
CA ARG A 143 2.50 -11.70 21.00
C ARG A 143 2.23 -12.78 19.96
N ALA A 144 3.12 -12.97 19.00
CA ALA A 144 2.95 -13.94 17.94
C ALA A 144 3.29 -15.35 18.42
N THR A 145 2.52 -16.32 17.97
CA THR A 145 2.80 -17.75 18.14
C THR A 145 3.13 -18.36 16.79
N PHE A 146 3.85 -19.48 16.78
CA PHE A 146 4.10 -20.20 15.54
C PHE A 146 2.97 -21.18 15.23
N GLY A 147 2.58 -21.27 13.96
CA GLY A 147 1.54 -22.16 13.50
C GLY A 147 1.31 -22.10 12.00
N GLN A 148 0.33 -22.86 11.52
CA GLN A 148 -0.15 -22.85 10.14
C GLN A 148 -1.15 -21.70 9.94
N SER A 149 -0.86 -20.79 9.01
CA SER A 149 -1.79 -19.72 8.64
C SER A 149 -3.00 -20.27 7.88
N GLY A 150 -4.21 -19.90 8.31
CA GLY A 150 -5.45 -20.23 7.60
C GLY A 150 -5.51 -19.63 6.19
N TYR A 151 -4.90 -18.48 5.97
CA TYR A 151 -4.75 -17.86 4.65
C TYR A 151 -3.89 -18.73 3.72
N LEU A 152 -2.69 -19.16 4.18
CA LEU A 152 -1.79 -20.00 3.39
C LEU A 152 -2.34 -21.40 3.20
N ALA A 153 -3.01 -21.98 4.21
CA ALA A 153 -3.65 -23.29 4.09
C ALA A 153 -4.72 -23.32 3.00
N LYS A 154 -5.54 -22.26 2.88
CA LYS A 154 -6.53 -22.12 1.79
C LYS A 154 -5.89 -22.07 0.40
N LYS A 155 -4.67 -21.60 0.32
CA LYS A 155 -3.86 -21.59 -0.90
C LYS A 155 -3.05 -22.89 -1.10
N GLY A 156 -3.29 -23.92 -0.28
CA GLY A 156 -2.59 -25.19 -0.38
C GLY A 156 -1.09 -25.12 0.00
N LEU A 157 -0.70 -24.09 0.75
CA LEU A 157 0.68 -23.88 1.20
C LEU A 157 0.86 -24.36 2.64
N GLN A 158 1.61 -25.44 2.82
CA GLN A 158 1.90 -26.03 4.13
C GLN A 158 3.13 -25.34 4.75
N CYS A 159 2.88 -24.40 5.64
CA CYS A 159 3.91 -23.57 6.29
C CYS A 159 3.67 -23.55 7.81
N PRO A 160 4.04 -24.59 8.57
CA PRO A 160 3.67 -24.73 10.00
C PRO A 160 4.42 -23.76 10.93
N LYS A 161 5.47 -23.10 10.47
CA LYS A 161 6.30 -22.18 11.26
C LYS A 161 6.06 -20.70 10.94
N GLN A 162 4.81 -20.34 10.60
CA GLN A 162 4.45 -18.94 10.39
C GLN A 162 4.13 -18.24 11.72
N ARG A 163 4.45 -16.94 11.82
CA ARG A 163 4.08 -16.13 12.98
C ARG A 163 2.61 -15.73 12.88
N LEU A 164 1.83 -16.07 13.87
CA LEU A 164 0.40 -15.79 13.93
C LEU A 164 0.09 -14.92 15.14
N LEU A 165 -0.70 -13.88 14.93
CA LEU A 165 -1.36 -13.11 15.98
C LEU A 165 -2.71 -13.74 16.32
N LYS A 166 -3.46 -13.13 17.28
CA LYS A 166 -4.82 -13.55 17.60
C LYS A 166 -5.66 -13.72 16.34
N GLU A 167 -6.66 -14.58 16.39
CA GLU A 167 -7.57 -14.90 15.28
C GLU A 167 -6.87 -15.47 14.03
N GLY A 168 -5.66 -16.02 14.18
CA GLY A 168 -4.91 -16.61 13.08
C GLY A 168 -4.39 -15.63 12.05
N ILE A 169 -4.28 -14.34 12.42
CA ILE A 169 -3.72 -13.30 11.54
C ILE A 169 -2.24 -13.57 11.32
N LEU A 170 -1.84 -13.77 10.08
CA LEU A 170 -0.44 -13.94 9.67
C LEU A 170 0.33 -12.63 9.84
N LEU A 171 1.46 -12.68 10.54
CA LEU A 171 2.37 -11.56 10.75
C LEU A 171 3.65 -11.78 9.92
N LEU A 172 3.90 -10.89 8.98
CA LEU A 172 5.06 -10.88 8.11
C LEU A 172 5.91 -9.64 8.41
N ILE A 173 7.19 -9.82 8.65
CA ILE A 173 8.12 -8.71 8.90
C ILE A 173 8.59 -8.17 7.56
N THR A 174 8.50 -6.85 7.38
CA THR A 174 9.09 -6.18 6.21
C THR A 174 10.45 -5.63 6.57
N GLN A 175 11.38 -5.74 5.64
CA GLN A 175 12.77 -5.30 5.83
C GLN A 175 13.36 -4.68 4.58
N ALA A 176 14.42 -3.91 4.73
CA ALA A 176 15.30 -3.52 3.64
C ALA A 176 16.19 -4.71 3.23
N LEU A 177 16.91 -4.58 2.12
CA LEU A 177 17.78 -5.65 1.60
C LEU A 177 18.99 -5.97 2.51
N ASP A 178 19.33 -5.09 3.45
CA ASP A 178 20.35 -5.30 4.47
C ASP A 178 19.83 -6.00 5.75
N GLY A 179 18.52 -6.33 5.78
CA GLY A 179 17.87 -6.95 6.93
C GLY A 179 17.30 -5.96 7.94
N THR A 180 17.49 -4.67 7.78
CA THR A 180 16.91 -3.65 8.67
C THR A 180 15.38 -3.71 8.62
N ILE A 181 14.74 -3.87 9.78
CA ILE A 181 13.27 -3.92 9.90
C ILE A 181 12.68 -2.57 9.49
N THR A 182 11.84 -2.58 8.45
CA THR A 182 11.11 -1.42 7.95
C THR A 182 9.65 -1.39 8.38
N GLY A 183 9.14 -2.50 8.93
CA GLY A 183 7.78 -2.61 9.41
C GLY A 183 7.26 -4.04 9.45
N ALA A 184 5.95 -4.17 9.30
CA ALA A 184 5.30 -5.47 9.19
C ALA A 184 4.02 -5.39 8.34
N GLN A 185 3.67 -6.49 7.70
CA GLN A 185 2.38 -6.71 7.04
C GLN A 185 1.60 -7.77 7.82
N THR A 186 0.31 -7.55 7.96
CA THR A 186 -0.62 -8.54 8.51
C THR A 186 -1.56 -9.03 7.42
N ILE A 187 -1.87 -10.34 7.42
CA ILE A 187 -2.83 -10.94 6.50
C ILE A 187 -3.85 -11.74 7.32
N LYS A 188 -5.12 -11.38 7.21
CA LYS A 188 -6.20 -12.12 7.87
C LYS A 188 -6.47 -13.45 7.17
N PRO A 189 -7.14 -14.42 7.83
CA PRO A 189 -7.51 -15.68 7.20
C PRO A 189 -8.40 -15.55 5.94
N ASN A 190 -9.08 -14.40 5.77
CA ASN A 190 -9.86 -14.07 4.57
C ASN A 190 -9.03 -13.46 3.43
N GLY A 191 -7.72 -13.22 3.63
CA GLY A 191 -6.82 -12.64 2.65
C GLY A 191 -6.67 -11.11 2.72
N GLU A 192 -7.38 -10.43 3.61
CA GLU A 192 -7.23 -8.98 3.79
C GLU A 192 -5.81 -8.65 4.29
N LYS A 193 -5.09 -7.83 3.53
CA LYS A 193 -3.70 -7.41 3.82
C LYS A 193 -3.66 -5.99 4.36
N ARG A 194 -2.86 -5.75 5.41
CA ARG A 194 -2.62 -4.40 5.94
C ARG A 194 -1.17 -4.24 6.38
N LEU A 195 -0.58 -3.08 6.08
CA LEU A 195 0.68 -2.67 6.70
C LEU A 195 0.43 -2.12 8.10
N VAL A 196 1.32 -2.43 9.02
CA VAL A 196 1.32 -1.84 10.36
C VAL A 196 1.62 -0.35 10.25
N ALA A 197 0.83 0.48 10.95
CA ALA A 197 0.95 1.93 10.87
C ALA A 197 2.36 2.43 11.26
N GLY A 198 3.00 3.13 10.34
CA GLY A 198 4.39 3.61 10.45
C GLY A 198 5.40 2.72 9.71
N SER A 199 4.97 1.61 9.08
CA SER A 199 5.84 0.83 8.20
C SER A 199 6.22 1.62 6.96
N GLN A 200 7.49 1.54 6.56
CA GLN A 200 7.95 2.01 5.26
C GLN A 200 7.63 0.93 4.22
N LYS A 201 6.91 1.30 3.15
CA LYS A 201 6.61 0.36 2.05
C LYS A 201 7.67 0.41 0.95
N LYS A 202 8.05 1.63 0.53
CA LYS A 202 8.96 1.85 -0.60
C LYS A 202 10.30 1.14 -0.39
N GLY A 203 10.64 0.24 -1.30
CA GLY A 203 11.89 -0.53 -1.25
C GLY A 203 11.94 -1.65 -0.20
N SER A 204 10.87 -1.85 0.57
CA SER A 204 10.80 -2.92 1.56
C SER A 204 10.38 -4.24 0.93
N VAL A 205 10.90 -5.33 1.48
CA VAL A 205 10.63 -6.70 1.03
C VAL A 205 10.21 -7.60 2.19
N ILE A 206 9.53 -8.70 1.87
CA ILE A 206 9.39 -9.86 2.75
C ILE A 206 10.17 -11.01 2.09
N PRO A 207 11.36 -11.37 2.56
CA PRO A 207 12.11 -12.50 2.01
C PRO A 207 11.46 -13.81 2.44
N VAL A 208 11.44 -14.80 1.55
CA VAL A 208 10.98 -16.17 1.85
C VAL A 208 12.04 -16.93 2.63
N SER A 209 13.33 -16.67 2.33
CA SER A 209 14.49 -17.20 3.01
C SER A 209 15.45 -16.07 3.37
N GLU A 210 16.38 -16.34 4.28
CA GLU A 210 17.42 -15.37 4.62
C GLU A 210 18.27 -15.01 3.40
N ILE A 211 18.56 -13.72 3.23
CA ILE A 211 19.42 -13.21 2.18
C ILE A 211 20.86 -13.32 2.68
N THR A 212 21.60 -14.31 2.21
CA THR A 212 22.98 -14.55 2.60
C THR A 212 23.94 -14.39 1.42
N GLY A 213 25.11 -13.80 1.66
CA GLY A 213 26.17 -13.66 0.65
C GLY A 213 25.76 -12.86 -0.60
N THR A 214 26.27 -13.30 -1.75
CA THR A 214 25.96 -12.73 -3.07
C THR A 214 25.14 -13.76 -3.86
N PRO A 215 23.81 -13.58 -3.93
CA PRO A 215 22.96 -14.53 -4.65
C PRO A 215 23.17 -14.42 -6.18
N ASP A 216 23.29 -15.54 -6.86
CA ASP A 216 23.37 -15.59 -8.33
C ASP A 216 22.03 -15.26 -8.99
N THR A 217 20.94 -15.67 -8.35
CA THR A 217 19.57 -15.44 -8.84
C THR A 217 18.69 -14.88 -7.73
N LEU A 218 18.01 -13.77 -8.04
CA LEU A 218 16.95 -13.20 -7.20
C LEU A 218 15.64 -13.17 -7.97
N ILE A 219 14.56 -13.56 -7.29
CA ILE A 219 13.23 -13.60 -7.87
C ILE A 219 12.33 -12.69 -7.06
N ILE A 220 11.65 -11.77 -7.73
CA ILE A 220 10.79 -10.78 -7.10
C ILE A 220 9.36 -11.05 -7.52
N THR A 221 8.47 -11.17 -6.53
CA THR A 221 7.01 -11.35 -6.70
C THR A 221 6.28 -10.19 -6.06
N GLU A 222 5.00 -10.03 -6.40
CA GLU A 222 4.17 -9.02 -5.75
C GLU A 222 3.79 -9.44 -4.31
N GLY A 223 3.30 -10.65 -4.12
CA GLY A 223 2.73 -11.11 -2.86
C GLY A 223 3.49 -12.26 -2.21
N TYR A 224 3.33 -12.39 -0.87
CA TYR A 224 4.03 -13.40 -0.08
C TYR A 224 3.63 -14.85 -0.41
N ALA A 225 2.33 -15.12 -0.68
CA ALA A 225 1.90 -16.47 -1.06
C ALA A 225 2.51 -16.89 -2.42
N THR A 226 2.50 -15.97 -3.39
CA THR A 226 3.17 -16.17 -4.68
C THR A 226 4.66 -16.39 -4.50
N ALA A 227 5.32 -15.65 -3.58
CA ALA A 227 6.74 -15.85 -3.25
C ALA A 227 7.02 -17.25 -2.68
N LEU A 228 6.18 -17.74 -1.76
CA LEU A 228 6.29 -19.10 -1.23
C LEU A 228 6.11 -20.17 -2.30
N THR A 229 5.22 -19.96 -3.25
CA THR A 229 5.06 -20.86 -4.40
C THR A 229 6.30 -20.82 -5.27
N VAL A 230 6.74 -19.63 -5.68
CA VAL A 230 7.89 -19.45 -6.58
C VAL A 230 9.18 -20.04 -5.99
N SER A 231 9.36 -19.98 -4.67
CA SER A 231 10.49 -20.65 -4.00
C SER A 231 10.50 -22.19 -4.15
N GLN A 232 9.38 -22.79 -4.56
CA GLN A 232 9.28 -24.22 -4.88
C GLN A 232 9.45 -24.49 -6.38
N LEU A 233 9.33 -23.46 -7.23
CA LEU A 233 9.39 -23.58 -8.69
C LEU A 233 10.81 -23.40 -9.23
N HIS A 234 11.62 -22.57 -8.60
CA HIS A 234 12.94 -22.19 -9.10
C HIS A 234 13.91 -21.95 -7.93
N GLU A 235 15.17 -22.28 -8.14
CA GLU A 235 16.25 -21.98 -7.19
C GLU A 235 16.59 -20.49 -7.21
N GLY A 236 16.94 -19.93 -6.05
CA GLY A 236 17.30 -18.53 -5.88
C GLY A 236 16.68 -17.88 -4.64
N VAL A 237 17.09 -16.65 -4.36
CA VAL A 237 16.52 -15.86 -3.27
C VAL A 237 15.20 -15.24 -3.74
N VAL A 238 14.10 -15.54 -3.05
CA VAL A 238 12.77 -15.04 -3.42
C VAL A 238 12.32 -13.95 -2.45
N LEU A 239 11.92 -12.81 -3.02
CA LEU A 239 11.50 -11.61 -2.32
C LEU A 239 10.06 -11.24 -2.71
N ALA A 240 9.18 -11.03 -1.74
CA ALA A 240 7.87 -10.41 -2.00
C ALA A 240 7.96 -8.90 -1.84
N ALA A 241 7.56 -8.15 -2.87
CA ALA A 241 7.61 -6.69 -2.93
C ALA A 241 6.40 -6.00 -2.27
N LEU A 242 5.51 -6.74 -1.61
CA LEU A 242 4.29 -6.30 -0.93
C LEU A 242 3.12 -6.01 -1.87
N ASP A 243 3.35 -5.30 -2.96
CA ASP A 243 2.39 -5.05 -4.05
C ASP A 243 3.10 -4.60 -5.34
N GLU A 244 2.32 -4.50 -6.43
CA GLU A 244 2.75 -4.07 -7.77
C GLU A 244 3.47 -2.71 -7.74
N GLY A 245 2.94 -1.71 -7.02
CA GLY A 245 3.50 -0.37 -6.98
C GLY A 245 4.88 -0.28 -6.32
N ASN A 246 5.28 -1.27 -5.53
CA ASN A 246 6.60 -1.35 -4.92
C ASN A 246 7.61 -2.20 -5.73
N LEU A 247 7.14 -2.98 -6.69
CA LEU A 247 7.98 -3.86 -7.51
C LEU A 247 9.16 -3.12 -8.17
N PRO A 248 8.99 -1.96 -8.83
CA PRO A 248 10.12 -1.22 -9.41
C PRO A 248 11.15 -0.79 -8.38
N ASN A 249 10.71 -0.27 -7.22
CA ASN A 249 11.62 0.20 -6.18
C ASN A 249 12.48 -0.95 -5.61
N VAL A 250 11.90 -2.13 -5.44
CA VAL A 250 12.63 -3.31 -4.97
C VAL A 250 13.61 -3.78 -6.05
N ALA A 251 13.17 -3.87 -7.29
CA ALA A 251 13.98 -4.35 -8.40
C ALA A 251 15.21 -3.46 -8.66
N GLU A 252 15.04 -2.14 -8.60
CA GLU A 252 16.13 -1.16 -8.73
C GLU A 252 17.15 -1.34 -7.61
N GLN A 253 16.73 -1.44 -6.35
CA GLN A 253 17.62 -1.65 -5.21
C GLN A 253 18.35 -3.01 -5.28
N VAL A 254 17.66 -4.07 -5.74
CA VAL A 254 18.26 -5.38 -5.94
C VAL A 254 19.35 -5.32 -7.01
N ARG A 255 19.10 -4.66 -8.15
CA ARG A 255 20.11 -4.47 -9.20
C ARG A 255 21.29 -3.65 -8.75
N GLU A 256 21.05 -2.56 -7.99
CA GLU A 256 22.11 -1.73 -7.43
C GLU A 256 23.00 -2.51 -6.47
N ARG A 257 22.41 -3.34 -5.60
CA ARG A 257 23.14 -4.11 -4.59
C ARG A 257 23.88 -5.32 -5.17
N TRP A 258 23.31 -5.99 -6.19
CA TRP A 258 23.87 -7.16 -6.86
C TRP A 258 23.84 -6.97 -8.38
N PRO A 259 24.84 -6.21 -8.92
CA PRO A 259 24.86 -5.83 -10.34
C PRO A 259 24.88 -7.01 -11.30
N ASP A 260 25.53 -8.13 -10.92
CA ASP A 260 25.73 -9.30 -11.78
C ASP A 260 24.66 -10.39 -11.61
N ALA A 261 23.78 -10.24 -10.62
CA ALA A 261 22.77 -11.25 -10.35
C ALA A 261 21.71 -11.33 -11.46
N LYS A 262 21.25 -12.55 -11.74
CA LYS A 262 20.05 -12.76 -12.57
C LYS A 262 18.83 -12.37 -11.77
N ILE A 263 18.13 -11.31 -12.21
CA ILE A 263 16.90 -10.84 -11.55
C ILE A 263 15.71 -11.26 -12.39
N ILE A 264 14.78 -11.99 -11.77
CA ILE A 264 13.55 -12.49 -12.40
C ILE A 264 12.34 -11.81 -11.73
N LEU A 265 11.49 -11.17 -12.51
CA LEU A 265 10.20 -10.68 -12.06
C LEU A 265 9.15 -11.77 -12.34
N ALA A 266 8.71 -12.44 -11.30
CA ALA A 266 7.65 -13.45 -11.37
C ALA A 266 6.30 -12.72 -11.16
N ALA A 267 5.75 -12.23 -12.26
CA ALA A 267 4.61 -11.33 -12.27
C ALA A 267 3.27 -12.08 -12.26
N ASP A 268 2.23 -11.35 -11.86
CA ASP A 268 0.85 -11.79 -12.00
C ASP A 268 0.38 -11.58 -13.45
N ASN A 269 -0.38 -12.53 -13.97
CA ASN A 269 -1.03 -12.42 -15.26
C ASN A 269 -2.44 -11.84 -15.07
N ASP A 270 -2.56 -10.52 -15.16
CA ASP A 270 -3.86 -9.82 -15.14
C ASP A 270 -4.55 -9.92 -16.51
N TRP A 271 -4.69 -11.14 -16.98
CA TRP A 271 -5.29 -11.41 -18.29
C TRP A 271 -6.74 -10.91 -18.36
N HIS A 272 -7.10 -10.41 -19.51
CA HIS A 272 -8.47 -10.04 -19.86
C HIS A 272 -8.78 -10.51 -21.28
N GLU A 273 -10.03 -10.86 -21.49
CA GLU A 273 -10.52 -11.25 -22.83
C GLU A 273 -10.22 -10.16 -23.86
N PRO A 274 -9.75 -10.53 -25.08
CA PRO A 274 -9.50 -9.57 -26.15
C PRO A 274 -10.72 -8.67 -26.39
N GLY A 275 -10.52 -7.37 -26.42
CA GLY A 275 -11.60 -6.40 -26.58
C GLY A 275 -12.36 -6.04 -25.29
N ALA A 276 -12.06 -6.63 -24.13
CA ALA A 276 -12.68 -6.26 -22.87
C ALA A 276 -12.42 -4.78 -22.52
N LEU A 277 -13.48 -4.07 -22.12
CA LEU A 277 -13.41 -2.66 -21.74
C LEU A 277 -13.53 -2.47 -20.23
N ASP A 278 -12.88 -1.44 -19.73
CA ASP A 278 -13.04 -0.98 -18.35
C ASP A 278 -14.37 -0.19 -18.18
N LYS A 279 -14.65 0.25 -16.95
CA LYS A 279 -15.85 1.04 -16.61
C LYS A 279 -15.95 2.39 -17.36
N ASN A 280 -14.85 2.85 -17.96
CA ASN A 280 -14.78 4.10 -18.73
C ASN A 280 -14.75 3.85 -20.24
N GLY A 281 -15.00 2.63 -20.71
CA GLY A 281 -15.00 2.25 -22.12
C GLY A 281 -13.60 2.14 -22.76
N LYS A 282 -12.52 2.10 -21.95
CA LYS A 282 -11.15 1.92 -22.44
C LYS A 282 -10.75 0.44 -22.45
N PRO A 283 -9.92 -0.02 -23.40
CA PRO A 283 -9.43 -1.39 -23.40
C PRO A 283 -8.73 -1.73 -22.08
N LYS A 284 -9.14 -2.84 -21.46
CA LYS A 284 -8.46 -3.38 -20.30
C LYS A 284 -7.04 -3.79 -20.67
N LYS A 285 -6.11 -3.60 -19.76
CA LYS A 285 -4.69 -3.93 -19.93
C LYS A 285 -4.26 -4.94 -18.89
N ASN A 286 -3.35 -5.81 -19.26
CA ASN A 286 -2.66 -6.68 -18.31
C ASN A 286 -1.64 -5.86 -17.51
N VAL A 287 -2.09 -5.34 -16.36
CA VAL A 287 -1.32 -4.35 -15.57
C VAL A 287 -0.08 -4.99 -14.97
N GLY A 288 -0.20 -6.22 -14.42
CA GLY A 288 0.93 -6.97 -13.86
C GLY A 288 2.01 -7.23 -14.90
N LYS A 289 1.64 -7.72 -16.11
CA LYS A 289 2.59 -7.90 -17.22
C LYS A 289 3.30 -6.60 -17.59
N ILE A 290 2.55 -5.52 -17.80
CA ILE A 290 3.09 -4.22 -18.22
C ILE A 290 4.06 -3.66 -17.17
N ALA A 291 3.70 -3.73 -15.89
CA ALA A 291 4.55 -3.25 -14.80
C ALA A 291 5.85 -4.07 -14.71
N ALA A 292 5.75 -5.40 -14.78
CA ALA A 292 6.90 -6.27 -14.75
C ALA A 292 7.83 -6.07 -15.94
N GLU A 293 7.31 -5.99 -17.17
CA GLU A 293 8.11 -5.74 -18.38
C GLU A 293 8.82 -4.39 -18.33
N LYS A 294 8.10 -3.34 -17.92
CA LYS A 294 8.70 -2.01 -17.75
C LYS A 294 9.83 -2.03 -16.73
N THR A 295 9.62 -2.69 -15.60
CA THR A 295 10.63 -2.83 -14.53
C THR A 295 11.80 -3.66 -15.00
N ALA A 296 11.57 -4.83 -15.60
CA ALA A 296 12.62 -5.70 -16.12
C ALA A 296 13.51 -4.99 -17.16
N LYS A 297 12.90 -4.22 -18.06
CA LYS A 297 13.65 -3.42 -19.03
C LYS A 297 14.55 -2.40 -18.36
N ALA A 298 14.10 -1.74 -17.30
CA ALA A 298 14.88 -0.73 -16.58
C ALA A 298 16.11 -1.31 -15.88
N ILE A 299 16.03 -2.56 -15.39
CA ILE A 299 17.08 -3.21 -14.62
C ILE A 299 17.85 -4.30 -15.42
N ASN A 300 17.61 -4.44 -16.71
CA ASN A 300 18.12 -5.56 -17.53
C ASN A 300 17.82 -6.93 -16.88
N GLY A 301 16.55 -7.13 -16.49
CA GLY A 301 16.05 -8.31 -15.82
C GLY A 301 15.23 -9.22 -16.73
N TRP A 302 14.73 -10.31 -16.15
CA TRP A 302 13.89 -11.31 -16.79
C TRP A 302 12.47 -11.20 -16.28
N VAL A 303 11.50 -11.64 -17.09
CA VAL A 303 10.09 -11.73 -16.72
C VAL A 303 9.61 -13.16 -16.92
N THR A 304 8.69 -13.61 -16.09
CA THR A 304 7.91 -14.82 -16.29
C THR A 304 6.49 -14.60 -15.77
N LEU A 305 5.50 -15.12 -16.50
CA LEU A 305 4.08 -15.04 -16.13
C LEU A 305 3.44 -16.43 -16.26
N PRO A 306 2.41 -16.75 -15.47
CA PRO A 306 1.60 -17.93 -15.72
C PRO A 306 1.02 -17.91 -17.15
N PRO A 307 1.22 -18.97 -17.95
CA PRO A 307 0.71 -19.04 -19.32
C PRO A 307 -0.78 -19.39 -19.30
N THR A 308 -1.62 -18.41 -19.02
CA THR A 308 -3.07 -18.60 -18.86
C THR A 308 -3.87 -17.59 -19.66
N GLU A 309 -5.04 -18.02 -20.15
CA GLU A 309 -6.09 -17.16 -20.72
C GLU A 309 -7.14 -16.80 -19.65
N TYR A 310 -6.70 -16.60 -18.42
CA TYR A 310 -7.46 -16.11 -17.28
C TYR A 310 -6.51 -15.42 -16.31
N LYS A 311 -7.07 -14.57 -15.43
CA LYS A 311 -6.27 -13.91 -14.41
C LYS A 311 -5.73 -14.93 -13.41
N ALA A 312 -4.39 -14.97 -13.24
CA ALA A 312 -3.73 -15.88 -12.33
C ALA A 312 -2.38 -15.34 -11.85
N ASP A 313 -2.04 -15.64 -10.60
CA ASP A 313 -0.67 -15.60 -10.10
C ASP A 313 -0.01 -17.00 -10.22
N TRP A 314 1.28 -17.14 -9.88
CA TRP A 314 1.97 -18.43 -9.92
C TRP A 314 1.43 -19.43 -8.89
N ASP A 315 0.82 -18.96 -7.80
CA ASP A 315 0.17 -19.85 -6.84
C ASP A 315 -1.15 -20.41 -7.37
N ASP A 316 -1.95 -19.58 -8.04
CA ASP A 316 -3.18 -20.03 -8.72
C ASP A 316 -2.86 -21.05 -9.82
N TYR A 317 -1.78 -20.81 -10.59
CA TYR A 317 -1.34 -21.76 -11.62
C TYR A 317 -0.90 -23.09 -11.02
N ARG A 318 -0.07 -23.06 -9.96
CA ARG A 318 0.35 -24.27 -9.23
C ARG A 318 -0.82 -25.06 -8.66
N GLN A 319 -1.79 -24.37 -8.07
CA GLN A 319 -2.97 -25.04 -7.51
C GLN A 319 -3.79 -25.76 -8.59
N ARG A 320 -3.88 -25.19 -9.78
CA ARG A 320 -4.70 -25.73 -10.86
C ARG A 320 -3.98 -26.81 -11.68
N HIS A 321 -2.69 -26.67 -11.92
CA HIS A 321 -1.93 -27.52 -12.84
C HIS A 321 -0.91 -28.44 -12.14
N GLY A 322 -0.72 -28.26 -10.83
CA GLY A 322 0.28 -28.99 -10.05
C GLY A 322 1.68 -28.37 -10.10
N ILE A 323 2.54 -28.85 -9.18
CA ILE A 323 3.86 -28.25 -8.95
C ILE A 323 4.81 -28.49 -10.13
N GLU A 324 4.79 -29.66 -10.74
CA GLU A 324 5.73 -29.99 -11.83
C GLU A 324 5.39 -29.22 -13.12
N ALA A 325 4.11 -29.10 -13.46
CA ALA A 325 3.69 -28.26 -14.57
C ALA A 325 4.05 -26.78 -14.33
N ALA A 326 3.90 -26.31 -13.08
CA ALA A 326 4.28 -24.94 -12.72
C ALA A 326 5.80 -24.70 -12.82
N LYS A 327 6.65 -25.66 -12.42
CA LYS A 327 8.12 -25.58 -12.60
C LYS A 327 8.50 -25.47 -14.07
N GLN A 328 7.91 -26.32 -14.91
CA GLN A 328 8.17 -26.30 -16.35
C GLN A 328 7.73 -24.99 -16.98
N ALA A 329 6.50 -24.55 -16.69
CA ALA A 329 5.97 -23.29 -17.20
C ALA A 329 6.79 -22.08 -16.74
N PHE A 330 7.22 -22.05 -15.47
CA PHE A 330 8.06 -20.98 -14.92
C PHE A 330 9.38 -20.87 -15.66
N SER A 331 10.08 -21.99 -15.85
CA SER A 331 11.40 -22.02 -16.47
C SER A 331 11.35 -21.74 -17.98
N HIS A 332 10.38 -22.31 -18.69
CA HIS A 332 10.20 -22.09 -20.14
C HIS A 332 9.64 -20.71 -20.46
N GLY A 333 8.86 -20.12 -19.55
CA GLY A 333 8.26 -18.79 -19.70
C GLY A 333 9.20 -17.62 -19.42
N LEU A 334 10.48 -17.86 -19.14
CA LEU A 334 11.46 -16.79 -18.88
C LEU A 334 11.86 -16.06 -20.17
N TYR A 335 11.71 -14.74 -20.18
CA TYR A 335 12.11 -13.90 -21.31
C TYR A 335 12.70 -12.56 -20.86
N GLN A 336 13.49 -11.93 -21.72
CA GLN A 336 13.92 -10.53 -21.58
C GLN A 336 13.13 -9.64 -22.54
N VAL A 337 12.77 -8.45 -22.05
CA VAL A 337 11.98 -7.49 -22.83
C VAL A 337 12.84 -6.91 -23.95
N GLY A 338 12.47 -7.18 -25.19
CA GLY A 338 13.19 -6.73 -26.39
C GLY A 338 13.92 -7.85 -27.15
N ASP A 339 14.00 -9.05 -26.63
CA ASP A 339 14.51 -10.21 -27.37
C ASP A 339 13.49 -10.66 -28.42
N LYS A 340 13.88 -10.53 -29.70
CA LYS A 340 13.05 -10.93 -30.84
C LYS A 340 12.69 -12.43 -30.88
N LYS A 341 13.34 -13.27 -30.09
CA LYS A 341 13.05 -14.72 -30.00
C LYS A 341 11.77 -15.03 -29.22
N ALA A 342 11.39 -14.18 -28.26
CA ALA A 342 10.16 -14.38 -27.49
C ALA A 342 8.88 -14.17 -28.32
N VAL A 343 8.92 -13.29 -29.31
CA VAL A 343 7.78 -12.99 -30.19
C VAL A 343 7.44 -14.16 -31.12
N ASN A 344 8.43 -14.98 -31.49
CA ASN A 344 8.22 -16.11 -32.41
C ASN A 344 7.63 -17.35 -31.71
N ALA A 345 7.75 -17.48 -30.40
CA ALA A 345 7.13 -18.58 -29.66
C ALA A 345 5.61 -18.41 -29.49
N GLU A 346 5.12 -17.18 -29.34
CA GLU A 346 3.67 -16.88 -29.34
C GLU A 346 3.02 -17.12 -30.70
N VAL A 347 3.75 -16.85 -31.81
CA VAL A 347 3.23 -17.03 -33.17
C VAL A 347 3.27 -18.51 -33.61
N ALA A 348 4.22 -19.31 -33.11
CA ALA A 348 4.31 -20.73 -33.45
C ALA A 348 3.21 -21.59 -32.80
N GLN A 349 2.73 -21.21 -31.60
CA GLN A 349 1.62 -21.92 -30.93
C GLN A 349 0.23 -21.64 -31.54
N ILE A 350 0.10 -20.58 -32.35
CA ILE A 350 -1.16 -20.24 -33.03
C ILE A 350 -1.30 -21.02 -34.34
N HIS A 351 -0.24 -21.59 -34.89
CA HIS A 351 -0.25 -22.34 -36.19
C HIS A 351 -0.27 -23.87 -36.06
N GLU A 352 -0.22 -24.42 -34.85
CA GLU A 352 -0.27 -25.89 -34.60
C GLU A 352 -1.53 -26.34 -33.82
N ALA A 353 -2.57 -25.49 -33.71
CA ALA A 353 -3.85 -25.83 -33.08
C ALA A 353 -4.98 -25.93 -34.10
#